data_b5a3901a98636acf1afb481ead4ffd5e
#
_entry.id   b5a3901a98636acf1afb481ead4ffd5e
#
_cell.length_a   1.000
_cell.length_b   1.000
_cell.length_c   1.000
_cell.angle_alpha   90.00
_cell.angle_beta   90.00
_cell.angle_gamma   90.00
#
_symmetry.space_group_name_H-M   'P 1'
#
loop_
_entity.id
_entity.type
_entity.pdbx_description
1 polymer ?
#
loop_
_entity_poly.entity_id
_entity_poly.type
_entity_poly.pdbx_seq_one_letter_code
_entity_poly.pdbx_strand_id
1 'polypeptide(L)'
;LTDKPWDARAAAWLVSPFINSPRVMPNHFTALRLLVGLAGAVCFAVGDAPNVAALLIVTSNFLDHADGELARLGNKGSRFGHYFDLASDAVVTIGMFAGIGIGLMQSPLGNWAAIMGAAAGIAVALIFHLRYQMENRHGKSATKQAQWAGFEAEDVLYLIPLVTLSGALVGFLWAAAIGAPLAAIFVTSQYLRSMRTESPQP
;
A
#
# COMPACT_ATOMS: atom_id res chain seq x y z
N LEU A 1 0.24 -5.44 -23.71
CA LEU A 1 -0.86 -5.37 -22.72
C LEU A 1 -1.13 -6.71 -21.99
N THR A 2 -0.65 -7.84 -22.53
CA THR A 2 -0.90 -9.18 -21.97
C THR A 2 -0.04 -9.54 -20.77
N ASP A 3 1.07 -8.85 -20.52
CA ASP A 3 2.03 -9.15 -19.45
C ASP A 3 1.79 -8.32 -18.17
N LYS A 4 0.78 -7.45 -18.12
CA LYS A 4 0.46 -6.65 -16.94
C LYS A 4 -0.51 -7.39 -16.02
N PRO A 5 -0.42 -7.19 -14.67
CA PRO A 5 -1.41 -7.67 -13.72
C PRO A 5 -2.83 -7.22 -14.09
N TRP A 6 -3.83 -7.93 -13.61
CA TRP A 6 -5.24 -7.69 -13.97
C TRP A 6 -5.73 -6.30 -13.55
N ASP A 7 -5.31 -5.82 -12.38
CA ASP A 7 -5.65 -4.51 -11.80
C ASP A 7 -5.03 -3.37 -12.60
N ALA A 8 -3.75 -3.46 -13.00
CA ALA A 8 -3.12 -2.51 -13.89
C ALA A 8 -3.81 -2.45 -15.27
N ARG A 9 -4.33 -3.57 -15.77
CA ARG A 9 -5.11 -3.60 -17.01
C ARG A 9 -6.47 -2.92 -16.85
N ALA A 10 -7.17 -3.19 -15.74
CA ALA A 10 -8.43 -2.55 -15.41
C ALA A 10 -8.25 -1.04 -15.19
N ALA A 11 -7.19 -0.64 -14.48
CA ALA A 11 -6.82 0.76 -14.28
C ALA A 11 -6.51 1.46 -15.61
N ALA A 12 -5.72 0.85 -16.51
CA ALA A 12 -5.44 1.39 -17.83
C ALA A 12 -6.72 1.58 -18.67
N TRP A 13 -7.66 0.64 -18.58
CA TRP A 13 -8.97 0.80 -19.21
C TRP A 13 -9.76 1.97 -18.63
N LEU A 14 -9.81 2.08 -17.30
CA LEU A 14 -10.50 3.17 -16.59
C LEU A 14 -9.97 4.55 -16.98
N VAL A 15 -8.64 4.71 -17.08
CA VAL A 15 -8.02 5.99 -17.39
C VAL A 15 -7.91 6.31 -18.87
N SER A 16 -8.23 5.35 -19.74
CA SER A 16 -8.09 5.51 -21.20
C SER A 16 -8.76 6.77 -21.78
N PRO A 17 -9.96 7.20 -21.32
CA PRO A 17 -10.59 8.43 -21.82
C PRO A 17 -9.85 9.70 -21.42
N PHE A 18 -9.01 9.64 -20.39
CA PHE A 18 -8.33 10.79 -19.80
C PHE A 18 -6.88 10.95 -20.24
N ILE A 19 -6.33 9.99 -20.99
CA ILE A 19 -4.93 9.99 -21.44
C ILE A 19 -4.58 11.31 -22.14
N ASN A 20 -5.40 11.73 -23.07
CA ASN A 20 -5.19 12.95 -23.86
C ASN A 20 -5.86 14.21 -23.26
N SER A 21 -6.51 14.10 -22.11
CA SER A 21 -7.18 15.24 -21.48
C SER A 21 -6.18 16.16 -20.79
N PRO A 22 -6.11 17.46 -21.11
CA PRO A 22 -5.24 18.39 -20.41
C PRO A 22 -5.74 18.75 -19.01
N ARG A 23 -7.01 18.45 -18.70
CA ARG A 23 -7.65 18.83 -17.42
C ARG A 23 -7.53 17.74 -16.35
N VAL A 24 -7.40 16.50 -16.75
CA VAL A 24 -7.31 15.37 -15.82
C VAL A 24 -5.86 14.95 -15.66
N MET A 25 -5.35 15.13 -14.45
CA MET A 25 -3.96 14.85 -14.08
C MET A 25 -3.91 13.64 -13.12
N PRO A 26 -2.81 12.86 -13.10
CA PRO A 26 -2.62 11.76 -12.15
C PRO A 26 -2.89 12.18 -10.70
N ASN A 27 -2.41 13.36 -10.28
CA ASN A 27 -2.59 13.86 -8.92
C ASN A 27 -4.05 13.98 -8.47
N HIS A 28 -5.01 14.08 -9.39
CA HIS A 28 -6.44 14.07 -9.03
C HIS A 28 -6.86 12.67 -8.55
N PHE A 29 -6.33 11.62 -9.17
CA PHE A 29 -6.55 10.25 -8.73
C PHE A 29 -5.83 9.97 -7.42
N THR A 30 -4.59 10.44 -7.26
CA THR A 30 -3.84 10.34 -6.00
C THR A 30 -4.58 11.06 -4.86
N ALA A 31 -5.12 12.26 -5.09
CA ALA A 31 -5.93 12.96 -4.09
C ALA A 31 -7.22 12.19 -3.75
N LEU A 32 -7.90 11.66 -4.77
CA LEU A 32 -9.14 10.89 -4.57
C LEU A 32 -8.86 9.60 -3.78
N ARG A 33 -7.80 8.84 -4.14
CA ARG A 33 -7.43 7.62 -3.42
C ARG A 33 -7.06 7.91 -1.97
N LEU A 34 -6.34 9.02 -1.70
CA LEU A 34 -6.00 9.43 -0.34
C LEU A 34 -7.26 9.69 0.49
N LEU A 35 -8.23 10.42 -0.06
CA LEU A 35 -9.50 10.69 0.63
C LEU A 35 -10.29 9.40 0.89
N VAL A 36 -10.40 8.53 -0.11
CA VAL A 36 -11.09 7.23 0.01
C VAL A 36 -10.39 6.32 1.01
N GLY A 37 -9.05 6.25 0.97
CA GLY A 37 -8.26 5.46 1.90
C GLY A 37 -8.36 5.96 3.34
N LEU A 38 -8.32 7.28 3.56
CA LEU A 38 -8.55 7.87 4.88
C LEU A 38 -9.97 7.63 5.39
N ALA A 39 -10.97 7.72 4.51
CA ALA A 39 -12.35 7.36 4.88
C ALA A 39 -12.44 5.89 5.31
N GLY A 40 -11.75 4.97 4.62
CA GLY A 40 -11.64 3.57 5.01
C GLY A 40 -10.96 3.39 6.38
N ALA A 41 -9.87 4.10 6.62
CA ALA A 41 -9.16 4.07 7.90
C ALA A 41 -10.04 4.56 9.06
N VAL A 42 -10.78 5.66 8.87
CA VAL A 42 -11.74 6.18 9.86
C VAL A 42 -12.89 5.19 10.07
N CYS A 43 -13.40 4.60 9.01
CA CYS A 43 -14.47 3.60 9.09
C CYS A 43 -14.02 2.35 9.89
N PHE A 44 -12.76 1.90 9.74
CA PHE A 44 -12.17 0.89 10.59
C PHE A 44 -12.07 1.33 12.05
N ALA A 45 -11.64 2.58 12.31
CA ALA A 45 -11.50 3.12 13.67
C ALA A 45 -12.83 3.22 14.41
N VAL A 46 -13.92 3.57 13.72
CA VAL A 46 -15.29 3.57 14.27
C VAL A 46 -15.74 2.15 14.60
N GLY A 47 -15.36 1.16 13.78
CA GLY A 47 -15.58 -0.26 14.06
C GLY A 47 -16.96 -0.82 13.64
N ASP A 48 -17.94 0.03 13.30
CA ASP A 48 -19.33 -0.40 13.05
C ASP A 48 -19.51 -1.09 11.69
N ALA A 49 -18.67 -0.79 10.70
CA ALA A 49 -18.83 -1.28 9.34
C ALA A 49 -17.49 -1.74 8.70
N PRO A 50 -16.85 -2.80 9.25
CA PRO A 50 -15.52 -3.23 8.78
C PRO A 50 -15.50 -3.66 7.31
N ASN A 51 -16.61 -4.20 6.78
CA ASN A 51 -16.70 -4.58 5.38
C ASN A 51 -16.73 -3.36 4.45
N VAL A 52 -17.38 -2.27 4.85
CA VAL A 52 -17.36 -1.00 4.12
C VAL A 52 -15.96 -0.40 4.16
N ALA A 53 -15.32 -0.41 5.31
CA ALA A 53 -13.94 0.04 5.46
C ALA A 53 -12.99 -0.73 4.52
N ALA A 54 -13.10 -2.05 4.48
CA ALA A 54 -12.33 -2.91 3.59
C ALA A 54 -12.54 -2.57 2.10
N LEU A 55 -13.78 -2.35 1.68
CA LEU A 55 -14.09 -1.93 0.30
C LEU A 55 -13.49 -0.56 -0.04
N LEU A 56 -13.51 0.39 0.90
CA LEU A 56 -12.88 1.70 0.72
C LEU A 56 -11.36 1.57 0.55
N ILE A 57 -10.70 0.73 1.34
CA ILE A 57 -9.26 0.47 1.21
C ILE A 57 -8.93 -0.18 -0.15
N VAL A 58 -9.68 -1.20 -0.56
CA VAL A 58 -9.50 -1.83 -1.88
C VAL A 58 -9.71 -0.82 -3.01
N THR A 59 -10.74 0.04 -2.90
CA THR A 59 -10.99 1.10 -3.88
C THR A 59 -9.83 2.10 -3.93
N SER A 60 -9.30 2.49 -2.78
CA SER A 60 -8.12 3.36 -2.69
C SER A 60 -6.91 2.74 -3.38
N ASN A 61 -6.63 1.45 -3.11
CA ASN A 61 -5.54 0.71 -3.75
C ASN A 61 -5.71 0.62 -5.28
N PHE A 62 -6.93 0.39 -5.75
CA PHE A 62 -7.22 0.37 -7.18
C PHE A 62 -7.02 1.75 -7.86
N LEU A 63 -7.40 2.83 -7.18
CA LEU A 63 -7.19 4.20 -7.67
C LEU A 63 -5.71 4.58 -7.74
N ASP A 64 -4.86 3.97 -6.92
CA ASP A 64 -3.40 4.08 -6.99
C ASP A 64 -2.86 3.53 -8.31
N HIS A 65 -3.29 2.34 -8.71
CA HIS A 65 -2.95 1.82 -10.02
C HIS A 65 -3.45 2.71 -11.16
N ALA A 66 -4.59 3.38 -10.98
CA ALA A 66 -5.15 4.28 -11.98
C ALA A 66 -4.30 5.55 -12.18
N ASP A 67 -3.80 6.18 -11.11
CA ASP A 67 -2.95 7.35 -11.25
C ASP A 67 -1.59 7.01 -11.90
N GLY A 68 -0.99 5.89 -11.52
CA GLY A 68 0.23 5.38 -12.11
C GLY A 68 0.09 5.06 -13.60
N GLU A 69 -1.02 4.41 -14.00
CA GLU A 69 -1.28 4.14 -15.42
C GLU A 69 -1.54 5.43 -16.21
N LEU A 70 -2.29 6.38 -15.64
CA LEU A 70 -2.51 7.69 -16.28
C LEU A 70 -1.20 8.48 -16.43
N ALA A 71 -0.32 8.43 -15.44
CA ALA A 71 1.00 9.07 -15.50
C ALA A 71 1.86 8.47 -16.62
N ARG A 72 1.88 7.12 -16.73
CA ARG A 72 2.65 6.39 -17.74
C ARG A 72 2.10 6.57 -19.16
N LEU A 73 0.81 6.28 -19.34
CA LEU A 73 0.17 6.30 -20.68
C LEU A 73 -0.01 7.71 -21.22
N GLY A 74 -0.29 8.68 -20.34
CA GLY A 74 -0.48 10.09 -20.71
C GLY A 74 0.82 10.90 -20.76
N ASN A 75 1.97 10.30 -20.41
CA ASN A 75 3.25 11.01 -20.24
C ASN A 75 3.12 12.24 -19.33
N LYS A 76 2.35 12.10 -18.21
CA LYS A 76 1.98 13.16 -17.28
C LYS A 76 2.69 13.06 -15.93
N GLY A 77 3.76 12.28 -15.86
CA GLY A 77 4.57 12.13 -14.64
C GLY A 77 5.21 13.43 -14.21
N SER A 78 5.24 13.70 -12.88
CA SER A 78 5.91 14.86 -12.31
C SER A 78 6.61 14.49 -11.01
N ARG A 79 7.67 15.26 -10.65
CA ARG A 79 8.35 15.05 -9.35
C ARG A 79 7.41 15.24 -8.16
N PHE A 80 6.57 16.27 -8.22
CA PHE A 80 5.56 16.50 -7.16
C PHE A 80 4.58 15.33 -7.06
N GLY A 81 4.03 14.88 -8.22
CA GLY A 81 3.11 13.74 -8.25
C GLY A 81 3.70 12.50 -7.62
N HIS A 82 4.96 12.20 -7.93
CA HIS A 82 5.67 11.09 -7.35
C HIS A 82 5.81 11.15 -5.81
N TYR A 83 6.24 12.32 -5.25
CA TYR A 83 6.31 12.46 -3.78
C TYR A 83 4.94 12.46 -3.12
N PHE A 84 3.95 13.03 -3.79
CA PHE A 84 2.57 13.03 -3.30
C PHE A 84 2.00 11.62 -3.23
N ASP A 85 2.29 10.79 -4.22
CA ASP A 85 1.93 9.40 -4.29
C ASP A 85 2.57 8.59 -3.15
N LEU A 86 3.89 8.64 -3.00
CA LEU A 86 4.61 7.99 -1.90
C LEU A 86 4.09 8.40 -0.51
N ALA A 87 3.80 9.69 -0.31
CA ALA A 87 3.26 10.17 0.95
C ALA A 87 1.85 9.65 1.19
N SER A 88 1.02 9.60 0.13
CA SER A 88 -0.34 9.08 0.19
C SER A 88 -0.36 7.60 0.55
N ASP A 89 0.53 6.79 -0.04
CA ASP A 89 0.73 5.39 0.30
C ASP A 89 1.03 5.19 1.77
N ALA A 90 2.02 5.91 2.27
CA ALA A 90 2.40 5.80 3.68
C ALA A 90 1.24 6.19 4.60
N VAL A 91 0.55 7.29 4.32
CA VAL A 91 -0.56 7.80 5.13
C VAL A 91 -1.74 6.83 5.12
N VAL A 92 -2.14 6.30 3.96
CA VAL A 92 -3.25 5.34 3.86
C VAL A 92 -2.90 4.04 4.56
N THR A 93 -1.69 3.51 4.35
CA THR A 93 -1.23 2.26 4.98
C THR A 93 -1.19 2.37 6.50
N ILE A 94 -0.54 3.42 7.03
CA ILE A 94 -0.47 3.65 8.47
C ILE A 94 -1.88 3.88 9.03
N GLY A 95 -2.69 4.70 8.36
CA GLY A 95 -4.06 5.00 8.74
C GLY A 95 -4.95 3.77 8.80
N MET A 96 -4.86 2.87 7.82
CA MET A 96 -5.62 1.63 7.78
C MET A 96 -5.30 0.74 8.99
N PHE A 97 -4.02 0.44 9.23
CA PHE A 97 -3.62 -0.41 10.35
C PHE A 97 -3.93 0.24 11.71
N ALA A 98 -3.70 1.55 11.85
CA ALA A 98 -4.08 2.30 13.06
C ALA A 98 -5.60 2.26 13.26
N GLY A 99 -6.39 2.45 12.20
CA GLY A 99 -7.84 2.35 12.24
C GLY A 99 -8.32 0.98 12.67
N ILE A 100 -7.78 -0.11 12.11
CA ILE A 100 -8.08 -1.47 12.55
C ILE A 100 -7.75 -1.64 14.03
N GLY A 101 -6.57 -1.17 14.48
CA GLY A 101 -6.17 -1.24 15.87
C GLY A 101 -7.11 -0.50 16.81
N ILE A 102 -7.51 0.73 16.46
CA ILE A 102 -8.44 1.54 17.25
C ILE A 102 -9.82 0.89 17.31
N GLY A 103 -10.36 0.41 16.18
CA GLY A 103 -11.66 -0.26 16.13
C GLY A 103 -11.71 -1.56 16.93
N LEU A 104 -10.55 -2.20 17.13
CA LEU A 104 -10.43 -3.43 17.93
C LEU A 104 -10.12 -3.19 19.41
N MET A 105 -10.08 -1.94 19.91
CA MET A 105 -9.83 -1.67 21.33
C MET A 105 -10.91 -2.25 22.26
N GLN A 106 -12.11 -2.47 21.76
CA GLN A 106 -13.18 -3.15 22.51
C GLN A 106 -13.08 -4.69 22.48
N SER A 107 -12.13 -5.24 21.73
CA SER A 107 -11.83 -6.68 21.70
C SER A 107 -11.00 -7.09 22.94
N PRO A 108 -10.74 -8.39 23.15
CA PRO A 108 -9.86 -8.86 24.23
C PRO A 108 -8.44 -8.27 24.20
N LEU A 109 -8.02 -7.63 23.10
CA LEU A 109 -6.72 -6.96 22.99
C LEU A 109 -6.66 -5.63 23.77
N GLY A 110 -7.81 -4.98 24.02
CA GLY A 110 -7.85 -3.68 24.68
C GLY A 110 -6.98 -2.63 23.99
N ASN A 111 -6.33 -1.76 24.75
CA ASN A 111 -5.48 -0.69 24.23
C ASN A 111 -4.26 -1.19 23.44
N TRP A 112 -3.85 -2.46 23.63
CA TRP A 112 -2.75 -3.05 22.87
C TRP A 112 -3.08 -3.12 21.36
N ALA A 113 -4.36 -3.25 21.00
CA ALA A 113 -4.76 -3.26 19.58
C ALA A 113 -4.31 -2.00 18.84
N ALA A 114 -4.46 -0.82 19.45
CA ALA A 114 -4.03 0.45 18.83
C ALA A 114 -2.51 0.50 18.64
N ILE A 115 -1.74 0.04 19.64
CA ILE A 115 -0.26 -0.02 19.56
C ILE A 115 0.16 -1.00 18.47
N MET A 116 -0.47 -2.18 18.42
CA MET A 116 -0.21 -3.20 17.39
C MET A 116 -0.50 -2.67 15.99
N GLY A 117 -1.63 -1.98 15.81
CA GLY A 117 -2.00 -1.37 14.54
C GLY A 117 -1.00 -0.31 14.10
N ALA A 118 -0.64 0.62 14.97
CA ALA A 118 0.34 1.64 14.66
C ALA A 118 1.72 1.05 14.30
N ALA A 119 2.20 0.07 15.07
CA ALA A 119 3.47 -0.60 14.81
C ALA A 119 3.46 -1.35 13.47
N ALA A 120 2.38 -2.09 13.17
CA ALA A 120 2.22 -2.79 11.90
C ALA A 120 2.19 -1.82 10.73
N GLY A 121 1.40 -0.74 10.81
CA GLY A 121 1.29 0.24 9.74
C GLY A 121 2.61 0.95 9.44
N ILE A 122 3.35 1.36 10.46
CA ILE A 122 4.68 1.98 10.30
C ILE A 122 5.66 0.97 9.68
N ALA A 123 5.65 -0.29 10.13
CA ALA A 123 6.54 -1.31 9.59
C ALA A 123 6.25 -1.60 8.10
N VAL A 124 4.98 -1.71 7.70
CA VAL A 124 4.59 -1.92 6.30
C VAL A 124 4.96 -0.72 5.42
N ALA A 125 4.67 0.51 5.88
CA ALA A 125 5.06 1.72 5.16
C ALA A 125 6.60 1.82 4.97
N LEU A 126 7.37 1.44 6.00
CA LEU A 126 8.83 1.37 5.90
C LEU A 126 9.29 0.34 4.88
N ILE A 127 8.68 -0.86 4.85
CA ILE A 127 8.98 -1.91 3.87
C ILE A 127 8.79 -1.38 2.45
N PHE A 128 7.64 -0.76 2.15
CA PHE A 128 7.35 -0.21 0.83
C PHE A 128 8.36 0.87 0.45
N HIS A 129 8.65 1.80 1.36
CA HIS A 129 9.62 2.86 1.13
C HIS A 129 11.03 2.31 0.83
N LEU A 130 11.52 1.36 1.62
CA LEU A 130 12.85 0.77 1.42
C LEU A 130 12.94 -0.03 0.12
N ARG A 131 11.90 -0.81 -0.20
CA ARG A 131 11.82 -1.55 -1.47
C ARG A 131 11.83 -0.63 -2.67
N TYR A 132 11.03 0.44 -2.63
CA TYR A 132 11.05 1.47 -3.65
C TYR A 132 12.45 2.07 -3.84
N GLN A 133 13.15 2.40 -2.76
CA GLN A 133 14.53 2.91 -2.86
C GLN A 133 15.50 1.89 -3.46
N MET A 134 15.39 0.61 -3.11
CA MET A 134 16.21 -0.45 -3.69
C MET A 134 15.94 -0.60 -5.20
N GLU A 135 14.67 -0.57 -5.60
CA GLU A 135 14.26 -0.69 -7.01
C GLU A 135 14.78 0.48 -7.86
N ASN A 136 14.72 1.69 -7.34
CA ASN A 136 15.24 2.88 -8.04
C ASN A 136 16.76 2.87 -8.22
N ARG A 137 17.50 2.21 -7.32
CA ARG A 137 18.98 2.15 -7.39
C ARG A 137 19.48 0.99 -8.22
N HIS A 138 18.91 -0.18 -8.07
CA HIS A 138 19.41 -1.44 -8.62
C HIS A 138 18.57 -2.00 -9.77
N GLY A 139 17.47 -1.33 -10.13
CA GLY A 139 16.48 -1.78 -11.11
C GLY A 139 15.54 -2.87 -10.56
N LYS A 140 14.46 -3.13 -11.28
CA LYS A 140 13.41 -4.10 -10.90
C LYS A 140 13.91 -5.53 -10.66
N SER A 141 15.08 -5.90 -11.19
CA SER A 141 15.66 -7.23 -11.01
C SER A 141 16.21 -7.47 -9.59
N ALA A 142 16.59 -6.42 -8.87
CA ALA A 142 17.16 -6.52 -7.53
C ALA A 142 16.10 -6.75 -6.43
N THR A 143 14.88 -6.36 -6.70
CA THR A 143 13.72 -6.52 -5.81
C THR A 143 12.76 -7.61 -6.26
N LYS A 144 13.21 -8.53 -7.17
CA LYS A 144 12.37 -9.66 -7.57
C LYS A 144 11.81 -10.34 -6.33
N GLN A 145 10.60 -9.94 -5.99
CA GLN A 145 9.78 -10.68 -5.04
C GLN A 145 9.57 -12.06 -5.63
N ALA A 146 9.57 -13.07 -4.78
CA ALA A 146 9.04 -14.36 -5.17
C ALA A 146 7.58 -14.12 -5.60
N GLN A 147 7.35 -13.96 -6.89
CA GLN A 147 6.02 -13.98 -7.48
C GLN A 147 5.48 -15.38 -7.27
N TRP A 148 4.67 -15.51 -6.24
CA TRP A 148 3.95 -16.75 -6.02
C TRP A 148 2.65 -16.67 -6.84
N ALA A 149 2.61 -17.40 -7.94
CA ALA A 149 1.43 -17.51 -8.82
C ALA A 149 0.91 -16.16 -9.38
N GLY A 150 1.79 -15.16 -9.58
CA GLY A 150 1.39 -13.85 -10.12
C GLY A 150 0.88 -12.87 -9.06
N PHE A 151 0.96 -13.20 -7.77
CA PHE A 151 0.62 -12.30 -6.66
C PHE A 151 1.88 -11.53 -6.21
N GLU A 152 1.75 -10.22 -6.13
CA GLU A 152 2.73 -9.32 -5.52
C GLU A 152 2.37 -9.07 -4.04
N ALA A 153 3.32 -8.58 -3.24
CA ALA A 153 3.03 -8.33 -1.81
C ALA A 153 1.95 -7.25 -1.60
N GLU A 154 1.74 -6.40 -2.59
CA GLU A 154 0.69 -5.35 -2.59
C GLU A 154 -0.71 -5.94 -2.78
N ASP A 155 -0.81 -7.11 -3.42
CA ASP A 155 -2.08 -7.82 -3.61
C ASP A 155 -2.71 -8.30 -2.30
N VAL A 156 -1.93 -8.36 -1.20
CA VAL A 156 -2.44 -8.69 0.14
C VAL A 156 -3.55 -7.72 0.58
N LEU A 157 -3.52 -6.47 0.12
CA LEU A 157 -4.57 -5.49 0.43
C LEU A 157 -5.93 -5.88 -0.18
N TYR A 158 -5.93 -6.56 -1.32
CA TYR A 158 -7.18 -7.09 -1.92
C TYR A 158 -7.80 -8.24 -1.12
N LEU A 159 -7.06 -8.83 -0.18
CA LEU A 159 -7.59 -9.88 0.71
C LEU A 159 -8.29 -9.33 1.95
N ILE A 160 -8.18 -8.03 2.26
CA ILE A 160 -8.80 -7.41 3.43
C ILE A 160 -10.32 -7.66 3.51
N PRO A 161 -11.10 -7.58 2.41
CA PRO A 161 -12.52 -7.92 2.47
C PRO A 161 -12.79 -9.36 2.93
N LEU A 162 -11.95 -10.32 2.58
CA LEU A 162 -12.10 -11.70 3.06
C LEU A 162 -11.84 -11.80 4.57
N VAL A 163 -10.86 -11.03 5.08
CA VAL A 163 -10.56 -10.96 6.51
C VAL A 163 -11.72 -10.35 7.28
N THR A 164 -12.34 -9.29 6.77
CA THR A 164 -13.48 -8.65 7.44
C THR A 164 -14.74 -9.51 7.37
N LEU A 165 -15.03 -10.13 6.23
CA LEU A 165 -16.17 -11.04 6.05
C LEU A 165 -16.08 -12.29 6.93
N SER A 166 -14.87 -12.80 7.16
CA SER A 166 -14.63 -13.96 8.04
C SER A 166 -14.59 -13.59 9.52
N GLY A 167 -14.66 -12.30 9.88
CA GLY A 167 -14.50 -11.84 11.26
C GLY A 167 -13.09 -12.02 11.84
N ALA A 168 -12.08 -12.23 10.98
CA ALA A 168 -10.72 -12.58 11.39
C ALA A 168 -9.81 -11.37 11.67
N LEU A 169 -10.36 -10.16 11.86
CA LEU A 169 -9.57 -8.93 12.06
C LEU A 169 -8.60 -9.00 13.24
N VAL A 170 -8.99 -9.64 14.35
CA VAL A 170 -8.10 -9.82 15.52
C VAL A 170 -6.89 -10.68 15.14
N GLY A 171 -7.12 -11.82 14.47
CA GLY A 171 -6.05 -12.70 14.00
C GLY A 171 -5.15 -12.02 12.96
N PHE A 172 -5.75 -11.26 12.05
CA PHE A 172 -5.03 -10.46 11.07
C PHE A 172 -4.12 -9.41 11.74
N LEU A 173 -4.64 -8.69 12.75
CA LEU A 173 -3.87 -7.69 13.49
C LEU A 173 -2.68 -8.33 14.23
N TRP A 174 -2.88 -9.52 14.84
CA TRP A 174 -1.79 -10.28 15.46
C TRP A 174 -0.71 -10.66 14.44
N ALA A 175 -1.12 -11.24 13.32
CA ALA A 175 -0.19 -11.61 12.26
C ALA A 175 0.59 -10.42 11.71
N ALA A 176 -0.09 -9.29 11.49
CA ALA A 176 0.52 -8.06 11.02
C ALA A 176 1.48 -7.44 12.06
N ALA A 177 1.08 -7.39 13.34
CA ALA A 177 1.89 -6.79 14.41
C ALA A 177 3.20 -7.56 14.69
N ILE A 178 3.25 -8.86 14.37
CA ILE A 178 4.46 -9.68 14.49
C ILE A 178 5.19 -9.72 13.14
N GLY A 179 4.47 -10.06 12.08
CA GLY A 179 5.05 -10.31 10.76
C GLY A 179 5.64 -9.06 10.10
N ALA A 180 4.95 -7.92 10.18
CA ALA A 180 5.42 -6.70 9.51
C ALA A 180 6.71 -6.15 10.14
N PRO A 181 6.87 -6.03 11.48
CA PRO A 181 8.16 -5.63 12.06
C PRO A 181 9.30 -6.58 11.74
N LEU A 182 9.08 -7.91 11.77
CA LEU A 182 10.10 -8.88 11.38
C LEU A 182 10.50 -8.74 9.91
N ALA A 183 9.54 -8.56 9.02
CA ALA A 183 9.78 -8.30 7.61
C ALA A 183 10.51 -6.94 7.40
N ALA A 184 10.17 -5.90 8.17
CA ALA A 184 10.83 -4.61 8.11
C ALA A 184 12.31 -4.71 8.52
N ILE A 185 12.63 -5.47 9.57
CA ILE A 185 14.02 -5.75 9.97
C ILE A 185 14.77 -6.47 8.85
N PHE A 186 14.14 -7.48 8.24
CA PHE A 186 14.75 -8.23 7.14
C PHE A 186 15.03 -7.34 5.92
N VAL A 187 14.02 -6.55 5.46
CA VAL A 187 14.18 -5.63 4.32
C VAL A 187 15.20 -4.54 4.61
N THR A 188 15.23 -4.01 5.84
CA THR A 188 16.24 -3.04 6.28
C THR A 188 17.64 -3.64 6.18
N SER A 189 17.81 -4.90 6.62
CA SER A 189 19.10 -5.59 6.52
C SER A 189 19.55 -5.78 5.06
N GLN A 190 18.64 -6.10 4.16
CA GLN A 190 18.91 -6.19 2.73
C GLN A 190 19.32 -4.83 2.15
N TYR A 191 18.58 -3.76 2.47
CA TYR A 191 18.90 -2.41 2.05
C TYR A 191 20.29 -1.96 2.50
N LEU A 192 20.63 -2.19 3.77
CA LEU A 192 21.97 -1.84 4.30
C LEU A 192 23.10 -2.65 3.66
N ARG A 193 22.85 -3.91 3.30
CA ARG A 193 23.84 -4.73 2.57
C ARG A 193 24.05 -4.20 1.15
N SER A 194 22.96 -3.85 0.43
CA SER A 194 23.09 -3.29 -0.92
C SER A 194 23.89 -1.99 -0.94
N MET A 195 23.73 -1.15 0.10
CA MET A 195 24.49 0.10 0.26
C MET A 195 25.99 -0.13 0.49
N ARG A 196 26.36 -1.22 1.16
CA ARG A 196 27.78 -1.54 1.44
C ARG A 196 28.53 -2.07 0.23
N THR A 197 27.84 -2.76 -0.67
CA THR A 197 28.45 -3.30 -1.90
C THR A 197 28.78 -2.22 -2.94
N GLU A 198 28.19 -1.03 -2.82
CA GLU A 198 28.43 0.11 -3.70
C GLU A 198 29.60 1.02 -3.24
N SER A 199 30.11 0.84 -2.02
CA SER A 199 31.30 1.58 -1.58
C SER A 199 32.50 1.13 -2.40
N PRO A 200 33.17 2.02 -3.17
CA PRO A 200 34.39 1.66 -3.88
C PRO A 200 35.38 1.11 -2.85
N GLN A 201 35.93 -0.08 -3.13
CA GLN A 201 37.12 -0.51 -2.39
C GLN A 201 38.22 0.51 -2.68
N PRO A 202 39.04 0.97 -1.67
CA PRO A 202 40.07 1.94 -1.80
C PRO A 202 41.19 1.49 -2.74
#